data_498f5831cbdf41979df484cdeed35dfd
#
_entry.id   498f5831cbdf41979df484cdeed35dfd
#
_cell.length_a   1.000
_cell.length_b   1.000
_cell.length_c   1.000
_cell.angle_alpha   90.00
_cell.angle_beta   90.00
_cell.angle_gamma   90.00
#
_symmetry.space_group_name_H-M   'P 1'
#
loop_
_entity.id
_entity.type
_entity.pdbx_description
1 polymer ?
#
loop_
_entity_poly.entity_id
_entity_poly.type
_entity_poly.pdbx_seq_one_letter_code
_entity_poly.pdbx_strand_id
1 'polypeptide(L)'
;MNDLTLEIERTLAGPPSLVFEFFTDAGRLARWWGPNGFSIPSLEFEPRAGTAYRIAMQPPEGAAFYLTGEFRQVDPPTRLAYTFRWEDPDPDDVANVAELSFRERGESTEVSLRQGPFKTEARRELHRAGWGDSFDKLEQLVARG
;
A
#
# COMPACT_ATOMS: atom_id res chain seq x y z
N MET A 1 20.31 17.12 -5.27
CA MET A 1 20.03 15.68 -5.19
C MET A 1 18.55 15.46 -5.37
N ASN A 2 18.18 14.79 -6.39
CA ASN A 2 16.78 14.60 -6.70
C ASN A 2 16.31 13.24 -6.21
N ASP A 3 15.57 13.27 -5.12
CA ASP A 3 15.04 12.05 -4.54
C ASP A 3 13.60 11.87 -5.01
N LEU A 4 13.37 10.92 -5.93
CA LEU A 4 12.05 10.65 -6.46
C LEU A 4 11.27 9.76 -5.49
N THR A 5 10.87 10.34 -4.39
CA THR A 5 10.11 9.67 -3.34
C THR A 5 8.72 10.30 -3.25
N LEU A 6 7.70 9.48 -3.05
CA LEU A 6 6.38 10.02 -2.78
C LEU A 6 6.10 9.95 -1.28
N GLU A 7 5.31 10.90 -0.79
CA GLU A 7 4.86 10.94 0.60
C GLU A 7 3.40 11.31 0.61
N ILE A 8 2.62 10.57 1.40
CA ILE A 8 1.19 10.79 1.55
C ILE A 8 0.84 10.67 3.01
N GLU A 9 0.00 11.59 3.49
CA GLU A 9 -0.55 11.51 4.85
C GLU A 9 -2.07 11.52 4.78
N ARG A 10 -2.71 10.67 5.57
CA ARG A 10 -4.16 10.60 5.68
C ARG A 10 -4.53 10.35 7.13
N THR A 11 -5.60 10.99 7.56
CA THR A 11 -6.19 10.74 8.88
C THR A 11 -7.43 9.87 8.67
N LEU A 12 -7.45 8.71 9.31
CA LEU A 12 -8.52 7.74 9.17
C LEU A 12 -9.31 7.65 10.48
N ALA A 13 -10.63 7.52 10.38
CA ALA A 13 -11.54 7.59 11.53
C ALA A 13 -11.64 6.25 12.26
N GLY A 14 -10.55 5.82 12.84
CA GLY A 14 -10.48 4.59 13.62
C GLY A 14 -9.17 4.49 14.37
N PRO A 15 -9.09 3.62 15.39
CA PRO A 15 -7.87 3.50 16.18
C PRO A 15 -6.75 2.80 15.41
N PRO A 16 -5.48 3.01 15.81
CA PRO A 16 -4.34 2.41 15.10
C PRO A 16 -4.43 0.90 14.93
N SER A 17 -4.92 0.19 15.92
CA SER A 17 -5.04 -1.27 15.83
C SER A 17 -5.98 -1.70 14.70
N LEU A 18 -7.09 -0.99 14.53
CA LEU A 18 -8.02 -1.29 13.45
C LEU A 18 -7.42 -0.92 12.09
N VAL A 19 -6.82 0.27 11.99
CA VAL A 19 -6.21 0.72 10.74
C VAL A 19 -5.09 -0.22 10.33
N PHE A 20 -4.23 -0.59 11.27
CA PHE A 20 -3.12 -1.52 11.00
C PHE A 20 -3.65 -2.86 10.49
N GLU A 21 -4.76 -3.33 11.04
CA GLU A 21 -5.38 -4.58 10.61
C GLU A 21 -5.85 -4.51 9.16
N PHE A 22 -6.36 -3.35 8.71
CA PHE A 22 -6.72 -3.18 7.29
C PHE A 22 -5.52 -3.31 6.37
N PHE A 23 -4.32 -3.02 6.86
CA PHE A 23 -3.08 -3.13 6.08
C PHE A 23 -2.45 -4.51 6.17
N THR A 24 -2.84 -5.33 7.13
CA THR A 24 -2.14 -6.59 7.39
C THR A 24 -3.01 -7.84 7.28
N ASP A 25 -4.33 -7.69 7.30
CA ASP A 25 -5.22 -8.81 7.06
C ASP A 25 -5.51 -8.91 5.56
N ALA A 26 -5.20 -10.05 4.96
CA ALA A 26 -5.34 -10.25 3.52
C ALA A 26 -6.74 -9.94 3.01
N GLY A 27 -7.77 -10.43 3.71
CA GLY A 27 -9.15 -10.21 3.29
C GLY A 27 -9.54 -8.73 3.33
N ARG A 28 -9.06 -8.02 4.34
CA ARG A 28 -9.34 -6.59 4.47
C ARG A 28 -8.54 -5.79 3.44
N LEU A 29 -7.28 -6.14 3.23
CA LEU A 29 -6.43 -5.46 2.25
C LEU A 29 -7.04 -5.51 0.85
N ALA A 30 -7.58 -6.65 0.46
CA ALA A 30 -8.15 -6.85 -0.85
C ALA A 30 -9.35 -5.93 -1.15
N ARG A 31 -9.96 -5.36 -0.12
CA ARG A 31 -11.13 -4.52 -0.27
C ARG A 31 -10.81 -3.08 -0.66
N TRP A 32 -9.57 -2.65 -0.48
CA TRP A 32 -9.20 -1.25 -0.77
C TRP A 32 -7.95 -1.09 -1.62
N TRP A 33 -7.17 -2.14 -1.81
CA TRP A 33 -5.91 -2.07 -2.56
C TRP A 33 -6.14 -1.79 -4.04
N GLY A 34 -5.32 -0.89 -4.60
CA GLY A 34 -5.28 -0.63 -6.02
C GLY A 34 -6.08 0.58 -6.48
N PRO A 35 -5.79 1.06 -7.69
CA PRO A 35 -6.54 2.16 -8.30
C PRO A 35 -8.03 1.83 -8.43
N ASN A 36 -8.85 2.87 -8.61
CA ASN A 36 -10.29 2.68 -8.81
C ASN A 36 -10.55 1.76 -10.00
N GLY A 37 -11.52 0.86 -9.83
CA GLY A 37 -11.88 -0.10 -10.86
C GLY A 37 -11.10 -1.40 -10.84
N PHE A 38 -10.02 -1.47 -10.05
CA PHE A 38 -9.25 -2.70 -9.91
C PHE A 38 -9.89 -3.65 -8.90
N SER A 39 -9.64 -4.94 -9.10
CA SER A 39 -10.00 -5.96 -8.12
C SER A 39 -8.77 -6.80 -7.81
N ILE A 40 -8.84 -7.55 -6.71
CA ILE A 40 -7.74 -8.39 -6.24
C ILE A 40 -8.22 -9.84 -6.23
N PRO A 41 -8.07 -10.57 -7.36
CA PRO A 41 -8.58 -11.94 -7.43
C PRO A 41 -7.86 -12.92 -6.51
N SER A 42 -6.61 -12.64 -6.18
CA SER A 42 -5.88 -13.48 -5.23
C SER A 42 -4.73 -12.71 -4.61
N LEU A 43 -4.32 -13.12 -3.42
CA LEU A 43 -3.11 -12.58 -2.81
C LEU A 43 -2.54 -13.58 -1.81
N GLU A 44 -1.21 -13.59 -1.74
CA GLU A 44 -0.46 -14.33 -0.73
C GLU A 44 0.16 -13.26 0.15
N PHE A 45 -0.31 -13.18 1.39
CA PHE A 45 0.00 -12.04 2.22
C PHE A 45 0.01 -12.44 3.69
N GLU A 46 1.20 -12.68 4.21
CA GLU A 46 1.39 -13.06 5.60
C GLU A 46 2.37 -12.05 6.20
N PRO A 47 1.89 -11.03 6.91
CA PRO A 47 2.71 -9.89 7.32
C PRO A 47 3.64 -10.23 8.48
N ARG A 48 4.77 -10.78 8.13
CA ARG A 48 5.85 -11.12 9.06
C ARG A 48 7.17 -10.72 8.42
N ALA A 49 8.05 -10.10 9.19
CA ALA A 49 9.37 -9.71 8.68
C ALA A 49 10.08 -10.91 8.05
N GLY A 50 10.60 -10.73 6.85
CA GLY A 50 11.28 -11.77 6.10
C GLY A 50 10.38 -12.63 5.21
N THR A 51 9.06 -12.41 5.24
CA THR A 51 8.11 -13.18 4.45
C THR A 51 7.79 -12.45 3.15
N ALA A 52 7.74 -13.19 2.05
CA ALA A 52 7.36 -12.63 0.74
C ALA A 52 5.85 -12.49 0.63
N TYR A 53 5.40 -11.52 -0.19
CA TYR A 53 4.00 -11.37 -0.52
C TYR A 53 3.82 -11.28 -2.03
N ARG A 54 2.60 -11.55 -2.48
CA ARG A 54 2.25 -11.45 -3.90
C ARG A 54 0.79 -11.07 -4.02
N ILE A 55 0.50 -10.02 -4.78
CA ILE A 55 -0.85 -9.49 -4.95
C ILE A 55 -1.20 -9.49 -6.44
N ALA A 56 -2.27 -10.20 -6.80
CA ALA A 56 -2.80 -10.17 -8.16
C ALA A 56 -3.66 -8.93 -8.32
N MET A 57 -3.36 -8.13 -9.33
CA MET A 57 -4.10 -6.90 -9.59
C MET A 57 -4.82 -7.03 -10.93
N GLN A 58 -6.14 -6.96 -10.91
CA GLN A 58 -6.98 -7.11 -12.08
C GLN A 58 -7.57 -5.76 -12.48
N PRO A 59 -7.08 -5.16 -13.59
CA PRO A 59 -7.67 -3.92 -14.07
C PRO A 59 -9.06 -4.16 -14.64
N PRO A 60 -9.87 -3.11 -14.87
CA PRO A 60 -11.19 -3.26 -15.49
C PRO A 60 -11.12 -3.90 -16.87
N GLU A 61 -10.03 -3.65 -17.59
CA GLU A 61 -9.78 -4.22 -18.90
C GLU A 61 -8.33 -4.68 -18.97
N GLY A 62 -8.13 -5.83 -19.63
CA GLY A 62 -6.79 -6.37 -19.82
C GLY A 62 -6.45 -7.47 -18.84
N ALA A 63 -5.23 -7.97 -18.94
CA ALA A 63 -4.77 -9.09 -18.13
C ALA A 63 -4.35 -8.63 -16.73
N ALA A 64 -4.51 -9.52 -15.75
CA ALA A 64 -4.03 -9.27 -14.41
C ALA A 64 -2.49 -9.19 -14.41
N PHE A 65 -1.96 -8.36 -13.51
CA PHE A 65 -0.52 -8.29 -13.28
C PHE A 65 -0.26 -8.39 -11.78
N TYR A 66 1.00 -8.58 -11.42
CA TYR A 66 1.32 -8.97 -10.05
C TYR A 66 2.33 -8.05 -9.41
N LEU A 67 2.01 -7.66 -8.17
CA LEU A 67 2.93 -6.95 -7.30
C LEU A 67 3.53 -7.95 -6.33
N THR A 68 4.83 -7.89 -6.12
CA THR A 68 5.51 -8.77 -5.19
C THR A 68 6.51 -7.99 -4.34
N GLY A 69 6.92 -8.60 -3.26
CA GLY A 69 7.91 -8.02 -2.37
C GLY A 69 8.11 -8.86 -1.13
N GLU A 70 8.80 -8.26 -0.17
CA GLU A 70 9.13 -8.92 1.08
C GLU A 70 8.91 -7.95 2.24
N PHE A 71 8.32 -8.43 3.31
CA PHE A 71 8.14 -7.61 4.51
C PHE A 71 9.48 -7.38 5.19
N ARG A 72 9.79 -6.11 5.47
CA ARG A 72 11.01 -5.69 6.15
C ARG A 72 10.79 -5.41 7.62
N GLN A 73 9.64 -4.84 7.95
CA GLN A 73 9.31 -4.46 9.32
C GLN A 73 7.81 -4.59 9.53
N VAL A 74 7.43 -5.27 10.60
CA VAL A 74 6.01 -5.42 10.97
C VAL A 74 5.93 -5.23 12.48
N ASP A 75 5.63 -4.01 12.92
CA ASP A 75 5.55 -3.64 14.33
C ASP A 75 4.14 -3.13 14.64
N PRO A 76 3.18 -4.02 14.95
CA PRO A 76 1.81 -3.60 15.24
C PRO A 76 1.74 -2.74 16.50
N PRO A 77 0.93 -1.71 16.51
CA PRO A 77 0.16 -1.16 15.40
C PRO A 77 0.79 0.10 14.82
N THR A 78 2.12 0.25 14.87
CA THR A 78 2.81 1.51 14.61
C THR A 78 3.60 1.58 13.30
N ARG A 79 4.21 0.47 12.85
CA ARG A 79 5.09 0.52 11.69
C ARG A 79 4.93 -0.69 10.80
N LEU A 80 5.00 -0.44 9.47
CA LEU A 80 4.97 -1.49 8.47
C LEU A 80 5.87 -1.05 7.31
N ALA A 81 6.76 -1.92 6.88
CA ALA A 81 7.62 -1.63 5.75
C ALA A 81 7.79 -2.88 4.91
N TYR A 82 7.74 -2.72 3.60
CA TYR A 82 7.91 -3.83 2.68
C TYR A 82 8.51 -3.34 1.37
N THR A 83 9.21 -4.25 0.68
CA THR A 83 9.70 -3.95 -0.67
C THR A 83 8.53 -4.02 -1.65
N PHE A 84 8.67 -3.34 -2.77
CA PHE A 84 7.59 -3.15 -3.72
C PHE A 84 8.17 -3.33 -5.12
N ARG A 85 7.76 -4.37 -5.82
CA ARG A 85 8.32 -4.70 -7.13
C ARG A 85 7.25 -5.33 -8.01
N TRP A 86 7.10 -4.81 -9.22
CA TRP A 86 6.22 -5.43 -10.21
C TRP A 86 6.92 -6.65 -10.80
N GLU A 87 6.19 -7.75 -10.98
CA GLU A 87 6.78 -8.98 -11.51
C GLU A 87 7.14 -8.85 -12.99
N ASP A 88 6.38 -8.04 -13.72
CA ASP A 88 6.59 -7.82 -15.13
C ASP A 88 6.76 -6.33 -15.34
N PRO A 89 7.90 -5.77 -14.95
CA PRO A 89 8.06 -4.32 -14.90
C PRO A 89 8.20 -3.68 -16.29
N ASP A 90 7.66 -2.46 -16.39
CA ASP A 90 7.93 -1.59 -17.52
C ASP A 90 9.35 -1.05 -17.42
N PRO A 91 9.93 -0.58 -18.52
CA PRO A 91 11.29 -0.02 -18.48
C PRO A 91 11.48 1.11 -17.47
N ASP A 92 10.41 1.83 -17.12
CA ASP A 92 10.46 2.93 -16.17
C ASP A 92 10.20 2.50 -14.71
N ASP A 93 9.96 1.22 -14.49
CA ASP A 93 9.77 0.70 -13.13
C ASP A 93 11.09 0.35 -12.47
N VAL A 94 11.13 0.50 -11.16
CA VAL A 94 12.27 0.09 -10.34
C VAL A 94 11.72 -0.40 -9.01
N ALA A 95 12.36 -1.43 -8.47
CA ALA A 95 12.00 -1.93 -7.14
C ALA A 95 12.32 -0.86 -6.11
N ASN A 96 11.42 -0.69 -5.15
CA ASN A 96 11.62 0.28 -4.08
C ASN A 96 11.02 -0.23 -2.77
N VAL A 97 10.91 0.65 -1.77
CA VAL A 97 10.42 0.30 -0.46
C VAL A 97 9.28 1.22 -0.07
N ALA A 98 8.21 0.65 0.45
CA ALA A 98 7.09 1.40 1.01
C ALA A 98 7.20 1.30 2.53
N GLU A 99 7.17 2.46 3.19
CA GLU A 99 7.22 2.55 4.65
C GLU A 99 5.98 3.26 5.14
N LEU A 100 5.31 2.67 6.11
CA LEU A 100 4.09 3.24 6.70
C LEU A 100 4.26 3.39 8.19
N SER A 101 3.78 4.51 8.71
CA SER A 101 3.68 4.72 10.15
C SER A 101 2.24 5.07 10.50
N PHE A 102 1.81 4.61 11.67
CA PHE A 102 0.44 4.75 12.14
C PHE A 102 0.49 5.43 13.50
N ARG A 103 0.01 6.66 13.56
CA ARG A 103 0.11 7.46 14.77
C ARG A 103 -1.28 7.80 15.31
N GLU A 104 -1.49 7.53 16.58
CA GLU A 104 -2.76 7.82 17.23
C GLU A 104 -3.02 9.33 17.30
N ARG A 105 -4.25 9.72 16.95
CA ARG A 105 -4.71 11.12 16.99
C ARG A 105 -6.12 11.13 17.57
N GLY A 106 -6.24 11.09 18.90
CA GLY A 106 -7.53 10.96 19.55
C GLY A 106 -8.17 9.63 19.17
N GLU A 107 -9.33 9.66 18.54
CA GLU A 107 -10.03 8.45 18.10
C GLU A 107 -9.67 8.08 16.66
N SER A 108 -8.78 8.84 16.05
CA SER A 108 -8.36 8.63 14.67
C SER A 108 -6.90 8.19 14.60
N THR A 109 -6.46 7.82 13.39
CA THR A 109 -5.08 7.44 13.14
C THR A 109 -4.56 8.25 11.98
N GLU A 110 -3.38 8.85 12.16
CA GLU A 110 -2.66 9.49 11.08
C GLU A 110 -1.73 8.46 10.45
N VAL A 111 -1.98 8.16 9.18
CA VAL A 111 -1.15 7.23 8.41
C VAL A 111 -0.22 8.05 7.53
N SER A 112 1.08 7.80 7.65
CA SER A 112 2.09 8.41 6.81
C SER A 112 2.73 7.32 5.95
N LEU A 113 2.70 7.53 4.64
CA LEU A 113 3.33 6.64 3.66
C LEU A 113 4.51 7.35 3.03
N ARG A 114 5.62 6.63 2.93
CA ARG A 114 6.77 7.06 2.16
C ARG A 114 7.21 5.90 1.28
N GLN A 115 7.29 6.15 -0.02
CA GLN A 115 7.72 5.12 -0.97
C GLN A 115 8.70 5.68 -1.98
N GLY A 116 9.75 4.95 -2.22
CA GLY A 116 10.75 5.32 -3.20
C GLY A 116 12.04 4.52 -3.08
N PRO A 117 13.03 4.84 -3.90
CA PRO A 117 12.98 5.84 -4.97
C PRO A 117 12.26 5.32 -6.21
N PHE A 118 11.70 6.21 -6.99
CA PHE A 118 11.15 5.90 -8.30
C PHE A 118 12.16 6.29 -9.38
N LYS A 119 12.02 5.70 -10.56
CA LYS A 119 12.93 5.97 -11.65
C LYS A 119 12.65 7.31 -12.32
N THR A 120 11.37 7.67 -12.45
CA THR A 120 10.93 8.90 -13.09
C THR A 120 9.86 9.60 -12.29
N GLU A 121 9.68 10.91 -12.51
CA GLU A 121 8.58 11.65 -11.89
C GLU A 121 7.23 11.10 -12.33
N ALA A 122 7.10 10.72 -13.60
CA ALA A 122 5.86 10.16 -14.12
C ALA A 122 5.45 8.91 -13.34
N ARG A 123 6.40 8.01 -13.07
CA ARG A 123 6.13 6.81 -12.30
C ARG A 123 5.76 7.13 -10.86
N ARG A 124 6.46 8.07 -10.25
CA ARG A 124 6.13 8.51 -8.89
C ARG A 124 4.69 9.02 -8.82
N GLU A 125 4.29 9.88 -9.77
CA GLU A 125 2.94 10.44 -9.76
C GLU A 125 1.87 9.41 -10.09
N LEU A 126 2.19 8.42 -10.92
CA LEU A 126 1.28 7.31 -11.20
C LEU A 126 0.99 6.52 -9.92
N HIS A 127 2.03 6.24 -9.14
CA HIS A 127 1.86 5.52 -7.87
C HIS A 127 1.17 6.40 -6.83
N ARG A 128 1.45 7.70 -6.83
CA ARG A 128 0.74 8.63 -5.93
C ARG A 128 -0.76 8.60 -6.19
N ALA A 129 -1.16 8.61 -7.46
CA ALA A 129 -2.57 8.57 -7.83
C ALA A 129 -3.21 7.24 -7.40
N GLY A 130 -2.50 6.12 -7.61
CA GLY A 130 -2.99 4.81 -7.20
C GLY A 130 -3.16 4.70 -5.69
N TRP A 131 -2.20 5.19 -4.92
CA TRP A 131 -2.33 5.23 -3.47
C TRP A 131 -3.48 6.13 -3.02
N GLY A 132 -3.66 7.27 -3.70
CA GLY A 132 -4.78 8.17 -3.40
C GLY A 132 -6.13 7.47 -3.55
N ASP A 133 -6.32 6.77 -4.66
CA ASP A 133 -7.55 5.99 -4.89
C ASP A 133 -7.73 4.93 -3.81
N SER A 134 -6.65 4.24 -3.46
CA SER A 134 -6.68 3.20 -2.43
C SER A 134 -7.07 3.79 -1.07
N PHE A 135 -6.44 4.90 -0.69
CA PHE A 135 -6.74 5.54 0.59
C PHE A 135 -8.17 6.07 0.66
N ASP A 136 -8.71 6.55 -0.46
CA ASP A 136 -10.10 7.00 -0.49
C ASP A 136 -11.07 5.85 -0.13
N LYS A 137 -10.80 4.66 -0.66
CA LYS A 137 -11.60 3.48 -0.33
C LYS A 137 -11.39 3.05 1.11
N LEU A 138 -10.14 3.04 1.55
CA LEU A 138 -9.78 2.68 2.91
C LEU A 138 -10.46 3.58 3.93
N GLU A 139 -10.48 4.88 3.66
CA GLU A 139 -11.10 5.87 4.53
C GLU A 139 -12.56 5.52 4.81
N GLN A 140 -13.29 5.13 3.77
CA GLN A 140 -14.70 4.74 3.91
C GLN A 140 -14.85 3.45 4.71
N LEU A 141 -13.98 2.48 4.47
CA LEU A 141 -14.06 1.19 5.18
C LEU A 141 -13.74 1.34 6.66
N VAL A 142 -12.73 2.13 6.99
CA VAL A 142 -12.35 2.35 8.40
C VAL A 142 -13.46 3.11 9.13
N ALA A 143 -14.09 4.08 8.49
CA ALA A 143 -15.17 4.85 9.09
C ALA A 143 -16.39 3.99 9.44
N ARG A 144 -16.57 2.87 8.74
CA ARG A 144 -17.67 1.94 9.03
C ARG A 144 -17.33 0.93 10.14
N GLY A 145 -16.10 0.93 10.56
CA GLY A 145 -15.61 0.01 11.57
C GLY A 145 -15.21 -1.31 11.03
#